data_4067ef4677f3963699fcb36488d27343
#
_entry.id   4067ef4677f3963699fcb36488d27343
#
_cell.length_a   1.000
_cell.length_b   1.000
_cell.length_c   1.000
_cell.angle_alpha   90.00
_cell.angle_beta   90.00
_cell.angle_gamma   90.00
#
_symmetry.space_group_name_H-M   'P 1'
#
loop_
_entity.id
_entity.type
_entity.pdbx_description
1 polymer ?
#
loop_
_entity_poly.entity_id
_entity_poly.type
_entity_poly.pdbx_seq_one_letter_code
_entity_poly.pdbx_strand_id
1 'polypeptide(L)'
;MKPYIQNQKLLLSHQLVEGRRLFQFDLTDEPINASRVLSTVVSERAGANVLFTGTTRQETDGVITDWLEYDAYKPLAERECLRLYEQAVEKFKIMKCSIVHRLGKVAVGEVSIAVAVSA
;
A
#
# COMPACT_ATOMS: atom_id res chain seq x y z
N MET A 1 10.96 -2.91 -4.47
CA MET A 1 9.77 -3.26 -5.16
C MET A 1 9.94 -3.20 -6.64
N LYS A 2 9.56 -4.19 -7.46
CA LYS A 2 9.76 -4.24 -8.79
C LYS A 2 8.69 -3.92 -9.59
N PRO A 3 8.78 -3.34 -10.58
CA PRO A 3 7.76 -2.93 -11.44
C PRO A 3 7.34 -4.09 -12.17
N TYR A 4 6.71 -4.30 -12.81
CA TYR A 4 6.23 -5.23 -13.40
C TYR A 4 5.93 -5.15 -14.65
N ILE A 5 5.42 -5.62 -15.31
CA ILE A 5 5.42 -5.79 -16.50
C ILE A 5 4.50 -6.13 -17.31
N GLN A 6 4.15 -6.07 -18.15
CA GLN A 6 3.81 -6.27 -19.21
C GLN A 6 2.65 -6.72 -19.55
N ASN A 7 1.97 -6.58 -20.16
CA ASN A 7 0.89 -6.94 -20.82
C ASN A 7 0.23 -8.08 -20.39
N GLN A 8 0.53 -8.80 -19.60
CA GLN A 8 -0.15 -9.91 -19.27
C GLN A 8 -0.56 -9.77 -17.86
N LYS A 9 -1.49 -10.50 -17.44
CA LYS A 9 -1.88 -10.60 -16.11
C LYS A 9 -0.84 -11.41 -15.43
N LEU A 10 -0.05 -10.82 -14.64
CA LEU A 10 1.02 -11.48 -13.98
C LEU A 10 0.99 -11.17 -12.52
N LEU A 11 1.00 -12.20 -11.69
CA LEU A 11 1.02 -12.06 -10.26
C LEU A 11 2.41 -12.40 -9.77
N LEU A 12 3.11 -11.41 -9.28
CA LEU A 12 4.35 -11.62 -8.58
C LEU A 12 4.02 -11.65 -7.11
N SER A 13 5.01 -11.84 -6.26
CA SER A 13 4.76 -11.97 -4.84
C SER A 13 4.03 -10.78 -4.24
N HIS A 14 4.05 -9.65 -4.89
CA HIS A 14 3.43 -8.44 -4.37
C HIS A 14 2.92 -7.51 -5.47
N GLN A 15 2.79 -8.00 -6.70
CA GLN A 15 2.34 -7.21 -7.82
C GLN A 15 1.35 -7.97 -8.67
N LEU A 16 0.36 -7.27 -9.17
CA LEU A 16 -0.53 -7.78 -10.21
C LEU A 16 -0.57 -6.75 -11.31
N VAL A 17 -0.28 -7.16 -12.52
CA VAL A 17 -0.30 -6.28 -13.68
C VAL A 17 -1.30 -6.80 -14.68
N GLU A 18 -2.18 -5.92 -15.13
CA GLU A 18 -3.13 -6.26 -16.15
C GLU A 18 -3.34 -5.04 -17.00
N GLY A 19 -2.76 -4.99 -18.18
CA GLY A 19 -2.79 -3.81 -19.01
C GLY A 19 -2.10 -2.66 -18.32
N ARG A 20 -2.86 -1.60 -18.03
CA ARG A 20 -2.32 -0.43 -17.36
C ARG A 20 -2.56 -0.41 -15.89
N ARG A 21 -3.20 -1.43 -15.37
CA ARG A 21 -3.46 -1.51 -13.95
C ARG A 21 -2.28 -2.16 -13.26
N LEU A 22 -2.00 -1.71 -12.07
CA LEU A 22 -0.92 -2.23 -11.26
C LEU A 22 -1.34 -2.26 -9.82
N PHE A 23 -1.16 -3.40 -9.19
CA PHE A 23 -1.28 -3.51 -7.76
C PHE A 23 0.06 -3.95 -7.19
N GLN A 24 0.54 -3.22 -6.18
CA GLN A 24 1.75 -3.57 -5.45
C GLN A 24 1.44 -3.61 -3.97
N PHE A 25 1.95 -4.61 -3.30
CA PHE A 25 1.80 -4.73 -1.85
C PHE A 25 3.15 -5.12 -1.27
N ASP A 26 3.55 -4.44 -0.21
CA ASP A 26 4.82 -4.72 0.43
C ASP A 26 4.71 -4.61 1.94
N LEU A 27 5.44 -5.47 2.64
CA LEU A 27 5.62 -5.38 4.08
C LEU A 27 7.10 -5.08 4.30
N THR A 28 7.39 -4.16 5.20
CA THR A 28 8.77 -3.76 5.45
C THR A 28 8.99 -3.53 6.94
N ASP A 29 10.19 -3.77 7.41
CA ASP A 29 10.57 -3.42 8.77
C ASP A 29 11.34 -2.10 8.79
N GLU A 30 11.46 -1.44 7.63
CA GLU A 30 12.15 -0.17 7.49
C GLU A 30 11.17 1.00 7.48
N PRO A 31 11.62 2.21 7.79
CA PRO A 31 10.75 3.37 7.69
C PRO A 31 10.16 3.53 6.29
N ILE A 32 8.88 3.88 6.22
CA ILE A 32 8.19 4.06 4.96
C ILE A 32 8.41 5.47 4.44
N ASN A 33 8.84 5.56 3.19
CA ASN A 33 8.92 6.83 2.50
C ASN A 33 7.62 7.00 1.70
N ALA A 34 6.67 7.74 2.25
CA ALA A 34 5.35 7.89 1.66
C ALA A 34 5.39 8.56 0.28
N SER A 35 6.31 9.51 0.08
CA SER A 35 6.46 10.16 -1.23
C SER A 35 6.88 9.16 -2.30
N ARG A 36 7.73 8.23 -1.93
CA ARG A 36 8.15 7.20 -2.85
C ARG A 36 6.98 6.27 -3.20
N VAL A 37 6.16 5.93 -2.20
CA VAL A 37 4.98 5.11 -2.45
C VAL A 37 4.04 5.81 -3.43
N LEU A 38 3.81 7.11 -3.24
CA LEU A 38 2.99 7.88 -4.16
C LEU A 38 3.57 7.85 -5.57
N SER A 39 4.87 7.98 -5.71
CA SER A 39 5.49 8.02 -7.02
C SER A 39 5.28 6.74 -7.84
N THR A 40 5.01 5.62 -7.18
CA THR A 40 4.83 4.35 -7.89
C THR A 40 3.50 4.26 -8.62
N VAL A 41 2.54 5.12 -8.31
CA VAL A 41 1.22 5.06 -8.95
C VAL A 41 0.99 6.17 -9.95
N VAL A 42 1.86 7.15 -10.02
CA VAL A 42 1.72 8.26 -10.95
C VAL A 42 1.85 7.74 -12.38
N SER A 43 0.97 8.19 -13.27
CA SER A 43 0.95 7.72 -14.64
C SER A 43 0.40 8.81 -15.54
N GLU A 44 0.90 8.87 -16.77
CA GLU A 44 0.38 9.81 -17.76
C GLU A 44 -1.08 9.55 -18.07
N ARG A 45 -1.58 8.38 -17.73
CA ARG A 45 -2.97 8.02 -18.02
C ARG A 45 -3.90 8.28 -16.87
N ALA A 46 -3.39 8.69 -15.75
CA ALA A 46 -4.19 8.96 -14.56
C ALA A 46 -4.24 10.45 -14.30
N GLY A 47 -5.43 10.94 -14.03
CA GLY A 47 -5.63 12.36 -13.75
C GLY A 47 -5.70 12.67 -12.26
N ALA A 48 -5.78 11.64 -11.41
CA ALA A 48 -5.92 11.84 -9.97
C ALA A 48 -4.97 10.93 -9.23
N ASN A 49 -4.35 11.44 -8.18
CA ASN A 49 -3.44 10.68 -7.34
C ASN A 49 -3.75 10.98 -5.89
N VAL A 50 -3.91 9.96 -5.08
CA VAL A 50 -4.24 10.09 -3.66
C VAL A 50 -3.23 9.31 -2.85
N LEU A 51 -2.76 9.92 -1.79
CA LEU A 51 -1.90 9.25 -0.81
C LEU A 51 -2.59 9.29 0.55
N PHE A 52 -2.72 8.12 1.15
CA PHE A 52 -3.23 7.97 2.49
C PHE A 52 -2.09 7.44 3.35
N THR A 53 -1.88 8.02 4.51
CA THR A 53 -0.92 7.48 5.47
C THR A 53 -1.59 7.30 6.82
N GLY A 54 -1.24 6.22 7.48
CA GLY A 54 -1.60 6.00 8.87
C GLY A 54 -0.36 6.13 9.71
N THR A 55 -0.49 6.76 10.86
CA THR A 55 0.64 6.97 11.77
C THR A 55 0.27 6.46 13.15
N THR A 56 1.27 6.14 13.96
CA THR A 56 1.04 5.74 15.34
C THR A 56 0.65 6.95 16.16
N ARG A 57 -0.51 6.87 16.76
CA ARG A 57 -1.09 7.95 17.56
C ARG A 57 -0.59 7.89 18.99
N GLN A 58 -0.34 9.04 19.61
CA GLN A 58 0.16 9.08 20.98
C GLN A 58 -0.90 8.63 21.99
N GLU A 59 -2.14 8.92 21.72
CA GLU A 59 -3.22 8.58 22.66
C GLU A 59 -4.42 8.03 21.94
N THR A 60 -4.98 6.96 22.49
CA THR A 60 -6.22 6.37 21.99
C THR A 60 -7.06 6.00 23.18
N ASP A 61 -8.25 6.63 23.29
CA ASP A 61 -9.20 6.38 24.37
C ASP A 61 -8.55 6.47 25.76
N GLY A 62 -7.71 7.48 25.96
CA GLY A 62 -7.04 7.72 27.23
C GLY A 62 -5.82 6.88 27.50
N VAL A 63 -5.47 6.01 26.59
CA VAL A 63 -4.28 5.17 26.75
C VAL A 63 -3.11 5.81 25.99
N ILE A 64 -2.01 6.02 26.70
CA ILE A 64 -0.81 6.61 26.12
C ILE A 64 0.04 5.51 25.51
N THR A 65 0.50 5.78 24.28
CA THR A 65 1.29 4.84 23.51
C THR A 65 2.63 5.46 23.15
N ASP A 66 3.70 4.72 23.30
CA ASP A 66 5.01 5.16 22.82
C ASP A 66 5.29 4.56 21.45
N TRP A 67 4.84 3.35 21.22
CA TRP A 67 4.97 2.68 19.93
C TRP A 67 3.91 1.60 19.82
N LEU A 68 3.67 1.16 18.60
CA LEU A 68 2.87 -0.03 18.33
C LEU A 68 3.77 -1.06 17.66
N GLU A 69 3.44 -2.31 17.83
CA GLU A 69 4.17 -3.38 17.20
C GLU A 69 3.23 -4.12 16.26
N TYR A 70 3.65 -4.26 15.03
CA TYR A 70 2.82 -4.89 14.00
C TYR A 70 3.43 -6.19 13.54
N ASP A 71 2.58 -7.16 13.29
CA ASP A 71 2.97 -8.43 12.71
C ASP A 71 1.91 -8.84 11.70
N ALA A 72 2.29 -9.62 10.73
CA ALA A 72 1.35 -10.06 9.71
C ALA A 72 1.87 -11.33 9.02
N TYR A 73 0.94 -12.18 8.65
CA TYR A 73 1.25 -13.31 7.80
C TYR A 73 1.14 -12.82 6.36
N LYS A 74 2.29 -12.64 5.73
CA LYS A 74 2.36 -11.96 4.44
C LYS A 74 1.45 -12.53 3.36
N PRO A 75 1.39 -13.86 3.13
CA PRO A 75 0.54 -14.37 2.07
C PRO A 75 -0.94 -14.04 2.25
N LEU A 76 -1.42 -14.04 3.50
CA LEU A 76 -2.81 -13.70 3.76
C LEU A 76 -3.05 -12.20 3.60
N ALA A 77 -2.15 -11.37 4.11
CA ALA A 77 -2.27 -9.92 4.00
C ALA A 77 -2.27 -9.49 2.54
N GLU A 78 -1.37 -10.06 1.75
CA GLU A 78 -1.27 -9.75 0.34
C GLU A 78 -2.53 -10.15 -0.42
N ARG A 79 -3.05 -11.33 -0.15
CA ARG A 79 -4.26 -11.82 -0.80
C ARG A 79 -5.47 -10.96 -0.47
N GLU A 80 -5.60 -10.55 0.79
CA GLU A 80 -6.73 -9.71 1.20
C GLU A 80 -6.63 -8.32 0.59
N CYS A 81 -5.44 -7.75 0.53
CA CYS A 81 -5.26 -6.45 -0.11
C CYS A 81 -5.52 -6.51 -1.61
N LEU A 82 -5.09 -7.60 -2.25
CA LEU A 82 -5.39 -7.79 -3.67
C LEU A 82 -6.89 -7.90 -3.90
N ARG A 83 -7.58 -8.62 -3.04
CA ARG A 83 -9.03 -8.77 -3.15
C ARG A 83 -9.73 -7.42 -3.05
N LEU A 84 -9.29 -6.57 -2.11
CA LEU A 84 -9.83 -5.23 -1.96
C LEU A 84 -9.55 -4.37 -3.19
N TYR A 85 -8.34 -4.49 -3.74
CA TYR A 85 -7.99 -3.77 -4.94
C TYR A 85 -8.89 -4.18 -6.12
N GLU A 86 -9.12 -5.45 -6.29
CA GLU A 86 -9.97 -5.94 -7.37
C GLU A 86 -11.41 -5.45 -7.23
N GLN A 87 -11.92 -5.40 -6.01
CA GLN A 87 -13.23 -4.83 -5.76
C GLN A 87 -13.27 -3.33 -6.06
N ALA A 88 -12.22 -2.63 -5.68
CA ALA A 88 -12.15 -1.18 -5.91
C ALA A 88 -12.05 -0.87 -7.40
N VAL A 89 -11.29 -1.65 -8.14
CA VAL A 89 -11.17 -1.48 -9.60
C VAL A 89 -12.53 -1.66 -10.27
N GLU A 90 -13.29 -2.63 -9.79
CA GLU A 90 -14.58 -2.88 -10.37
C GLU A 90 -15.55 -1.73 -10.16
N LYS A 91 -15.46 -1.08 -9.01
CA LYS A 91 -16.36 0.00 -8.67
C LYS A 91 -15.92 1.37 -9.12
N PHE A 92 -14.64 1.66 -9.08
CA PHE A 92 -14.14 3.02 -9.19
C PHE A 92 -13.14 3.27 -10.32
N LYS A 93 -12.92 2.30 -11.16
CA LYS A 93 -11.98 2.44 -12.29
C LYS A 93 -10.59 2.88 -11.86
N ILE A 94 -10.13 2.34 -10.75
CA ILE A 94 -8.78 2.63 -10.26
C ILE A 94 -7.75 2.07 -11.23
N MET A 95 -6.68 2.80 -11.43
CA MET A 95 -5.61 2.36 -12.31
C MET A 95 -4.51 1.66 -11.57
N LYS A 96 -3.86 2.35 -10.65
CA LYS A 96 -2.74 1.77 -9.90
C LYS A 96 -2.96 1.94 -8.41
N CYS A 97 -2.48 0.98 -7.66
CA CYS A 97 -2.54 1.03 -6.20
C CYS A 97 -1.28 0.43 -5.62
N SER A 98 -0.67 1.12 -4.69
CA SER A 98 0.48 0.61 -3.96
C SER A 98 0.18 0.70 -2.48
N ILE A 99 0.41 -0.39 -1.76
CA ILE A 99 0.22 -0.46 -0.32
C ILE A 99 1.52 -0.92 0.30
N VAL A 100 2.02 -0.18 1.28
CA VAL A 100 3.18 -0.58 2.05
C VAL A 100 2.81 -0.52 3.52
N HIS A 101 3.01 -1.59 4.25
CA HIS A 101 2.77 -1.62 5.69
C HIS A 101 4.06 -1.96 6.42
N ARG A 102 4.34 -1.22 7.47
CA ARG A 102 5.53 -1.46 8.27
C ARG A 102 5.23 -2.52 9.32
N LEU A 103 6.16 -3.42 9.52
CA LEU A 103 6.11 -4.43 10.56
C LEU A 103 7.10 -4.08 11.65
N GLY A 104 6.93 -4.70 12.81
CA GLY A 104 7.76 -4.47 13.96
C GLY A 104 7.35 -3.20 14.68
N LYS A 105 8.30 -2.56 15.29
CA LYS A 105 8.05 -1.43 16.17
C LYS A 105 7.91 -0.14 15.38
N VAL A 106 6.79 0.54 15.56
CA VAL A 106 6.52 1.82 14.91
C VAL A 106 6.26 2.85 16.00
N ALA A 107 7.14 3.81 16.11
CA ALA A 107 7.05 4.82 17.17
C ALA A 107 5.96 5.85 16.86
N VAL A 108 5.58 6.60 17.88
CA VAL A 108 4.58 7.67 17.75
C VAL A 108 5.01 8.64 16.65
N GLY A 109 4.09 8.98 15.78
CA GLY A 109 4.33 9.89 14.66
C GLY A 109 4.92 9.24 13.43
N GLU A 110 5.38 8.00 13.52
CA GLU A 110 5.93 7.32 12.36
C GLU A 110 4.81 6.68 11.53
N VAL A 111 5.05 6.59 10.25
CA VAL A 111 4.07 6.01 9.31
C VAL A 111 4.07 4.50 9.46
N SER A 112 2.90 3.93 9.73
CA SER A 112 2.73 2.49 9.80
C SER A 112 2.22 1.93 8.49
N ILE A 113 1.47 2.72 7.72
CA ILE A 113 0.94 2.28 6.43
C ILE A 113 0.90 3.45 5.46
N ALA A 114 1.18 3.19 4.22
CA ALA A 114 0.98 4.14 3.14
C ALA A 114 0.21 3.45 2.02
N VAL A 115 -0.84 4.10 1.55
CA VAL A 115 -1.63 3.60 0.43
C VAL A 115 -1.69 4.71 -0.61
N ALA A 116 -1.24 4.41 -1.81
CA ALA A 116 -1.30 5.35 -2.92
C ALA A 116 -2.17 4.77 -4.02
N VAL A 117 -2.99 5.61 -4.61
CA VAL A 117 -3.93 5.19 -5.64
C VAL A 117 -3.95 6.23 -6.75
N SER A 118 -4.00 5.78 -7.99
CA SER A 118 -4.22 6.67 -9.13
C SER A 118 -5.42 6.21 -9.95
N ALA A 119 -6.09 7.18 -10.57
CA ALA A 119 -7.27 6.91 -11.40
C ALA A 119 -7.42 7.94 -12.51
#